data_02c8950caf4680c51f6c0cb58bb3ded9
#
_entry.id   02c8950caf4680c51f6c0cb58bb3ded9
#
_cell.length_a   1.000
_cell.length_b   1.000
_cell.length_c   1.000
_cell.angle_alpha   90.00
_cell.angle_beta   90.00
_cell.angle_gamma   90.00
#
_symmetry.space_group_name_H-M   'P 1'
#
loop_
_entity.id
_entity.type
_entity.pdbx_description
1 polymer ?
#
loop_
_entity_poly.entity_id
_entity_poly.type
_entity_poly.pdbx_seq_one_letter_code
_entity_poly.pdbx_strand_id
1 'polypeptide(L)'
;VLGNAIQNLYALKPVLKEKNDFTKNEPIGYKIVKRFIDVVGACFGIILLFPMTLCIYIAHLIDGDKGSIFYSQNRIGKNGRIFKMYKYRSMVVGADEILEEYLNENEEARREYKINKKLKNDPRVTKIGKFIRKTSIDEFPQFINVLKGEMSLVGPRPYLPREIDDMGSAYPYITAVKP
;
A
#
# COMPACT_ATOMS: atom_id res chain seq x y z
N VAL A 1 18.27 -8.00 -0.76
CA VAL A 1 17.52 -6.79 -1.11
C VAL A 1 16.83 -6.19 0.12
N LEU A 2 16.12 -6.96 0.95
CA LEU A 2 15.47 -6.43 2.18
C LEU A 2 16.49 -5.94 3.22
N GLY A 3 17.64 -6.60 3.34
CA GLY A 3 18.68 -6.23 4.31
C GLY A 3 19.26 -4.83 4.08
N ASN A 4 19.50 -4.46 2.82
CA ASN A 4 20.03 -3.15 2.47
C ASN A 4 18.99 -2.03 2.67
N ALA A 5 17.70 -2.30 2.38
CA ALA A 5 16.62 -1.34 2.63
C ALA A 5 16.42 -1.07 4.14
N ILE A 6 16.57 -2.11 4.97
CA ILE A 6 16.50 -1.97 6.44
C ILE A 6 17.73 -1.20 6.97
N GLN A 7 18.94 -1.46 6.45
CA GLN A 7 20.15 -0.72 6.83
C GLN A 7 20.05 0.76 6.42
N ASN A 8 19.52 1.05 5.23
CA ASN A 8 19.29 2.44 4.80
C ASN A 8 18.25 3.16 5.69
N LEU A 9 17.22 2.46 6.17
CA LEU A 9 16.28 2.98 7.16
C LEU A 9 16.96 3.36 8.49
N TYR A 10 17.92 2.54 8.95
CA TYR A 10 18.67 2.86 10.17
C TYR A 10 19.63 4.03 9.97
N ALA A 11 20.24 4.16 8.80
CA ALA A 11 21.13 5.28 8.46
C ALA A 11 20.37 6.63 8.37
N LEU A 12 19.09 6.60 8.00
CA LEU A 12 18.24 7.81 7.93
C LEU A 12 17.64 8.25 9.27
N LYS A 13 17.70 7.42 10.32
CA LYS A 13 17.18 7.76 11.66
C LYS A 13 17.73 9.09 12.25
N PRO A 14 19.02 9.45 12.11
CA PRO A 14 19.52 10.74 12.59
C PRO A 14 18.91 11.92 11.86
N VAL A 15 18.74 11.82 10.54
CA VAL A 15 18.14 12.86 9.70
C VAL A 15 16.65 13.07 10.03
N LEU A 16 15.96 12.00 10.44
CA LEU A 16 14.58 12.03 10.90
C LEU A 16 14.42 12.76 12.24
N LYS A 17 15.40 12.66 13.12
CA LYS A 17 15.34 13.28 14.46
C LYS A 17 15.41 14.80 14.38
N GLU A 18 16.16 15.33 13.43
CA GLU A 18 16.39 16.76 13.26
C GLU A 18 15.24 17.48 12.53
N LYS A 19 14.49 16.78 11.67
CA LYS A 19 13.43 17.35 10.82
C LYS A 19 12.00 17.03 11.23
N ASN A 20 11.77 16.26 12.31
CA ASN A 20 10.43 15.93 12.84
C ASN A 20 9.71 17.13 13.50
N ASP A 21 10.21 18.36 13.30
CA ASP A 21 9.63 19.56 13.92
C ASP A 21 8.33 20.02 13.23
N PHE A 22 8.05 19.60 12.01
CA PHE A 22 6.87 20.06 11.28
C PHE A 22 5.53 19.68 11.93
N THR A 23 5.47 18.54 12.63
CA THR A 23 4.25 18.07 13.29
C THR A 23 4.27 18.25 14.81
N LYS A 24 5.38 18.71 15.39
CA LYS A 24 5.46 18.95 16.86
C LYS A 24 4.51 20.04 17.31
N ASN A 25 4.28 21.04 16.47
CA ASN A 25 3.46 22.22 16.79
C ASN A 25 1.98 22.07 16.37
N GLU A 26 1.55 20.89 15.90
CA GLU A 26 0.13 20.69 15.62
C GLU A 26 -0.69 20.77 16.92
N PRO A 27 -1.74 21.64 16.96
CA PRO A 27 -2.60 21.75 18.12
C PRO A 27 -3.20 20.39 18.52
N ILE A 28 -3.29 20.13 19.81
CA ILE A 28 -3.87 18.88 20.32
C ILE A 28 -5.29 18.70 19.79
N GLY A 29 -6.08 19.78 19.74
CA GLY A 29 -7.43 19.77 19.19
C GLY A 29 -7.48 19.26 17.74
N TYR A 30 -6.55 19.70 16.89
CA TYR A 30 -6.45 19.21 15.50
C TYR A 30 -6.20 17.69 15.46
N LYS A 31 -5.28 17.18 16.27
CA LYS A 31 -4.94 15.74 16.32
C LYS A 31 -6.15 14.90 16.76
N ILE A 32 -6.92 15.41 17.73
CA ILE A 32 -8.12 14.73 18.23
C ILE A 32 -9.20 14.71 17.15
N VAL A 33 -9.52 15.87 16.55
CA VAL A 33 -10.56 15.98 15.51
C VAL A 33 -10.18 15.13 14.29
N LYS A 34 -8.93 15.22 13.83
CA LYS A 34 -8.45 14.39 12.72
C LYS A 34 -8.60 12.90 13.04
N ARG A 35 -8.19 12.46 14.24
CA ARG A 35 -8.32 11.05 14.62
C ARG A 35 -9.78 10.62 14.73
N PHE A 36 -10.65 11.46 15.25
CA PHE A 36 -12.09 11.20 15.30
C PHE A 36 -12.67 10.98 13.89
N ILE A 37 -12.35 11.86 12.93
CA ILE A 37 -12.78 11.72 11.54
C ILE A 37 -12.23 10.42 10.92
N ASP A 38 -10.95 10.09 11.15
CA ASP A 38 -10.33 8.86 10.67
C ASP A 38 -11.07 7.62 11.21
N VAL A 39 -11.38 7.60 12.49
CA VAL A 39 -12.07 6.46 13.12
C VAL A 39 -13.51 6.33 12.61
N VAL A 40 -14.27 7.41 12.59
CA VAL A 40 -15.67 7.40 12.09
C VAL A 40 -15.73 6.95 10.64
N GLY A 41 -14.88 7.53 9.78
CA GLY A 41 -14.83 7.14 8.37
C GLY A 41 -14.35 5.70 8.16
N ALA A 42 -13.37 5.24 8.95
CA ALA A 42 -12.91 3.85 8.89
C ALA A 42 -13.99 2.87 9.36
N CYS A 43 -14.75 3.17 10.41
CA CYS A 43 -15.87 2.35 10.84
C CYS A 43 -16.94 2.23 9.75
N PHE A 44 -17.29 3.34 9.09
CA PHE A 44 -18.21 3.33 7.97
C PHE A 44 -17.67 2.48 6.80
N GLY A 45 -16.39 2.65 6.44
CA GLY A 45 -15.74 1.84 5.40
C GLY A 45 -15.72 0.35 5.74
N ILE A 46 -15.53 -0.02 7.01
CA ILE A 46 -15.53 -1.42 7.46
C ILE A 46 -16.93 -2.03 7.39
N ILE A 47 -18.00 -1.27 7.67
CA ILE A 47 -19.37 -1.76 7.50
C ILE A 47 -19.62 -2.14 6.02
N LEU A 48 -19.13 -1.34 5.08
CA LEU A 48 -19.21 -1.63 3.64
C LEU A 48 -18.28 -2.78 3.21
N LEU A 49 -17.17 -2.97 3.94
CA LEU A 49 -16.19 -4.00 3.63
C LEU A 49 -16.80 -5.41 3.66
N PHE A 50 -17.70 -5.69 4.60
CA PHE A 50 -18.27 -7.02 4.77
C PHE A 50 -19.03 -7.52 3.53
N PRO A 51 -20.08 -6.82 3.02
CA PRO A 51 -20.78 -7.27 1.81
C PRO A 51 -19.85 -7.29 0.58
N MET A 52 -18.92 -6.34 0.47
CA MET A 52 -17.94 -6.32 -0.62
C MET A 52 -17.01 -7.53 -0.58
N THR A 53 -16.53 -7.91 0.60
CA THR A 53 -15.68 -9.10 0.79
C THR A 53 -16.43 -10.36 0.33
N LEU A 54 -17.71 -10.48 0.65
CA LEU A 54 -18.53 -11.62 0.23
C LEU A 54 -18.66 -11.67 -1.30
N CYS A 55 -18.96 -10.54 -1.94
CA CYS A 55 -19.05 -10.45 -3.40
C CYS A 55 -17.72 -10.81 -4.08
N ILE A 56 -16.60 -10.29 -3.59
CA ILE A 56 -15.27 -10.59 -4.12
C ILE A 56 -14.91 -12.06 -3.90
N TYR A 57 -15.23 -12.62 -2.74
CA TYR A 57 -15.02 -14.05 -2.45
C TYR A 57 -15.77 -14.94 -3.44
N ILE A 58 -17.05 -14.66 -3.67
CA ILE A 58 -17.86 -15.41 -4.64
C ILE A 58 -17.27 -15.28 -6.05
N ALA A 59 -16.84 -14.08 -6.44
CA ALA A 59 -16.23 -13.85 -7.76
C ALA A 59 -14.91 -14.63 -7.93
N HIS A 60 -14.07 -14.71 -6.90
CA HIS A 60 -12.86 -15.54 -6.92
C HIS A 60 -13.19 -17.05 -7.03
N LEU A 61 -14.24 -17.52 -6.36
CA LEU A 61 -14.69 -18.91 -6.49
C LEU A 61 -15.16 -19.22 -7.92
N ILE A 62 -15.90 -18.32 -8.56
CA ILE A 62 -16.37 -18.46 -9.96
C ILE A 62 -15.18 -18.49 -10.93
N ASP A 63 -14.17 -17.67 -10.71
CA ASP A 63 -12.94 -17.65 -11.53
C ASP A 63 -12.04 -18.88 -11.25
N GLY A 64 -12.41 -19.77 -10.31
CA GLY A 64 -11.63 -20.97 -9.95
C GLY A 64 -10.35 -20.67 -9.15
N ASP A 65 -10.23 -19.44 -8.64
CA ASP A 65 -9.06 -19.02 -7.87
C ASP A 65 -9.20 -19.44 -6.39
N LYS A 66 -8.36 -20.37 -5.95
CA LYS A 66 -8.37 -20.93 -4.59
C LYS A 66 -7.48 -20.20 -3.59
N GLY A 67 -6.81 -19.13 -3.99
CA GLY A 67 -5.92 -18.39 -3.10
C GLY A 67 -6.66 -17.45 -2.15
N SER A 68 -5.94 -16.90 -1.16
CA SER A 68 -6.49 -15.90 -0.24
C SER A 68 -7.03 -14.68 -1.01
N ILE A 69 -8.22 -14.19 -0.65
CA ILE A 69 -8.78 -12.96 -1.20
C ILE A 69 -8.07 -11.70 -0.68
N PHE A 70 -7.39 -11.82 0.45
CA PHE A 70 -6.61 -10.73 1.01
C PHE A 70 -5.12 -10.85 0.67
N TYR A 71 -4.52 -9.71 0.42
CA TYR A 71 -3.10 -9.52 0.21
C TYR A 71 -2.58 -8.46 1.16
N SER A 72 -1.37 -8.61 1.64
CA SER A 72 -0.71 -7.58 2.45
C SER A 72 0.69 -7.30 1.94
N GLN A 73 1.08 -6.01 1.99
CA GLN A 73 2.39 -5.55 1.54
C GLN A 73 2.99 -4.59 2.55
N ASN A 74 4.27 -4.78 2.85
CA ASN A 74 4.99 -3.88 3.74
C ASN A 74 5.12 -2.49 3.11
N ARG A 75 4.78 -1.47 3.87
CA ARG A 75 4.83 -0.05 3.48
C ARG A 75 5.51 0.78 4.56
N ILE A 76 6.03 1.93 4.14
CA ILE A 76 6.62 2.93 5.05
C ILE A 76 5.49 3.82 5.55
N GLY A 77 5.35 3.89 6.88
CA GLY A 77 4.41 4.75 7.56
C GLY A 77 5.08 5.90 8.31
N LYS A 78 4.34 6.52 9.22
CA LYS A 78 4.81 7.64 10.03
C LYS A 78 6.10 7.29 10.78
N ASN A 79 7.05 8.22 10.80
CA ASN A 79 8.38 8.09 11.39
C ASN A 79 9.21 6.93 10.82
N GLY A 80 8.95 6.53 9.57
CA GLY A 80 9.67 5.44 8.91
C GLY A 80 9.29 4.04 9.41
N ARG A 81 8.23 3.90 10.21
CA ARG A 81 7.79 2.58 10.71
C ARG A 81 7.21 1.76 9.57
N ILE A 82 7.61 0.51 9.48
CA ILE A 82 7.04 -0.42 8.51
C ILE A 82 5.74 -0.99 9.07
N PHE A 83 4.68 -1.00 8.24
CA PHE A 83 3.41 -1.61 8.55
C PHE A 83 2.91 -2.46 7.38
N LYS A 84 2.01 -3.41 7.66
CA LYS A 84 1.35 -4.24 6.64
C LYS A 84 0.11 -3.53 6.12
N MET A 85 0.18 -3.03 4.89
CA MET A 85 -0.97 -2.45 4.19
C MET A 85 -1.83 -3.56 3.60
N TYR A 86 -3.11 -3.57 3.92
CA TYR A 86 -4.06 -4.56 3.44
C TYR A 86 -4.74 -4.15 2.14
N LYS A 87 -4.93 -5.12 1.25
CA LYS A 87 -5.65 -4.98 -0.01
C LYS A 87 -6.42 -6.26 -0.34
N TYR A 88 -7.40 -6.16 -1.24
CA TYR A 88 -7.85 -7.36 -1.91
C TYR A 88 -6.83 -7.81 -2.94
N ARG A 89 -6.66 -9.12 -3.08
CA ARG A 89 -5.76 -9.71 -4.05
C ARG A 89 -6.36 -9.55 -5.46
N SER A 90 -5.62 -8.91 -6.32
CA SER A 90 -6.00 -8.63 -7.71
C SER A 90 -5.14 -9.35 -8.73
N MET A 91 -4.16 -10.12 -8.26
CA MET A 91 -3.23 -10.90 -9.08
C MET A 91 -3.34 -12.39 -8.74
N VAL A 92 -2.94 -13.22 -9.66
CA VAL A 92 -2.82 -14.68 -9.46
C VAL A 92 -1.84 -15.01 -8.34
N VAL A 93 -1.95 -16.22 -7.79
CA VAL A 93 -0.94 -16.76 -6.86
C VAL A 93 0.35 -17.00 -7.66
N GLY A 94 1.52 -16.73 -7.05
CA GLY A 94 2.80 -16.84 -7.77
C GLY A 94 3.04 -15.71 -8.76
N ALA A 95 2.49 -14.51 -8.49
CA ALA A 95 2.57 -13.38 -9.41
C ALA A 95 4.01 -12.88 -9.67
N ASP A 96 4.92 -13.07 -8.72
CA ASP A 96 6.31 -12.61 -8.88
C ASP A 96 7.09 -13.53 -9.83
N GLU A 97 6.88 -14.83 -9.74
CA GLU A 97 7.46 -15.84 -10.64
C GLU A 97 6.96 -15.65 -12.08
N ILE A 98 5.65 -15.42 -12.24
CA ILE A 98 5.05 -15.15 -13.56
C ILE A 98 5.58 -13.85 -14.16
N LEU A 99 5.83 -12.82 -13.33
CA LEU A 99 6.42 -11.59 -13.82
C LEU A 99 7.84 -11.84 -14.36
N GLU A 100 8.65 -12.56 -13.61
CA GLU A 100 10.04 -12.83 -13.97
C GLU A 100 10.11 -13.60 -15.29
N GLU A 101 9.30 -14.65 -15.45
CA GLU A 101 9.19 -15.42 -16.69
C GLU A 101 8.74 -14.53 -17.86
N TYR A 102 7.65 -13.77 -17.68
CA TYR A 102 7.12 -12.88 -18.71
C TYR A 102 8.12 -11.80 -19.15
N LEU A 103 8.87 -11.22 -18.22
CA LEU A 103 9.91 -10.24 -18.53
C LEU A 103 11.14 -10.86 -19.21
N ASN A 104 11.41 -12.14 -18.97
CA ASN A 104 12.50 -12.85 -19.64
C ASN A 104 12.16 -13.17 -21.10
N GLU A 105 10.90 -13.48 -21.38
CA GLU A 105 10.43 -13.82 -22.72
C GLU A 105 10.05 -12.60 -23.57
N ASN A 106 9.76 -11.44 -22.95
CA ASN A 106 9.26 -10.26 -23.64
C ASN A 106 10.13 -9.03 -23.36
N GLU A 107 10.96 -8.67 -24.34
CA GLU A 107 11.90 -7.55 -24.22
C GLU A 107 11.17 -6.18 -24.13
N GLU A 108 10.05 -6.01 -24.84
CA GLU A 108 9.26 -4.78 -24.80
C GLU A 108 8.63 -4.58 -23.41
N ALA A 109 8.03 -5.63 -22.84
CA ALA A 109 7.51 -5.62 -21.47
C ALA A 109 8.61 -5.33 -20.45
N ARG A 110 9.82 -5.87 -20.66
CA ARG A 110 10.98 -5.58 -19.80
C ARG A 110 11.36 -4.11 -19.83
N ARG A 111 11.39 -3.47 -20.99
CA ARG A 111 11.66 -2.04 -21.13
C ARG A 111 10.57 -1.20 -20.47
N GLU A 112 9.30 -1.53 -20.73
CA GLU A 112 8.15 -0.86 -20.09
C GLU A 112 8.23 -0.95 -18.57
N TYR A 113 8.46 -2.15 -18.03
CA TYR A 113 8.52 -2.37 -16.58
C TYR A 113 9.72 -1.67 -15.92
N LYS A 114 10.86 -1.60 -16.62
CA LYS A 114 12.05 -0.88 -16.12
C LYS A 114 11.77 0.61 -15.91
N ILE A 115 11.00 1.22 -16.81
CA ILE A 115 10.66 2.65 -16.78
C ILE A 115 9.52 2.91 -15.81
N ASN A 116 8.41 2.19 -15.98
CA ASN A 116 7.14 2.52 -15.32
C ASN A 116 6.91 1.75 -14.01
N LYS A 117 7.71 0.69 -13.74
CA LYS A 117 7.48 -0.29 -12.65
C LYS A 117 6.09 -0.92 -12.69
N LYS A 118 5.41 -0.84 -13.84
CA LYS A 118 4.07 -1.35 -14.13
C LYS A 118 4.02 -1.80 -15.59
N LEU A 119 3.14 -2.76 -15.88
CA LEU A 119 2.82 -3.19 -17.25
C LEU A 119 1.41 -2.72 -17.59
N LYS A 120 1.21 -2.22 -18.81
CA LYS A 120 -0.10 -1.84 -19.33
C LYS A 120 -1.01 -3.07 -19.45
N ASN A 121 -0.45 -4.15 -19.97
CA ASN A 121 -1.12 -5.45 -20.05
C ASN A 121 -0.39 -6.45 -19.16
N ASP A 122 -0.69 -6.40 -17.86
CA ASP A 122 -0.05 -7.25 -16.86
C ASP A 122 -0.72 -8.64 -16.84
N PRO A 123 -0.02 -9.71 -17.25
CA PRO A 123 -0.59 -11.07 -17.31
C PRO A 123 -0.96 -11.63 -15.94
N ARG A 124 -0.43 -11.06 -14.88
CA ARG A 124 -0.69 -11.48 -13.50
C ARG A 124 -2.05 -11.06 -12.99
N VAL A 125 -2.66 -10.03 -13.61
CA VAL A 125 -3.92 -9.45 -13.14
C VAL A 125 -5.10 -10.31 -13.59
N THR A 126 -5.87 -10.84 -12.64
CA THR A 126 -7.07 -11.64 -12.91
C THR A 126 -8.19 -10.79 -13.52
N LYS A 127 -9.24 -11.43 -14.08
CA LYS A 127 -10.40 -10.70 -14.63
C LYS A 127 -11.07 -9.84 -13.55
N ILE A 128 -11.33 -10.44 -12.39
CA ILE A 128 -11.87 -9.72 -11.23
C ILE A 128 -10.88 -8.67 -10.73
N GLY A 129 -9.57 -8.96 -10.77
CA GLY A 129 -8.50 -8.04 -10.41
C GLY A 129 -8.50 -6.76 -11.24
N LYS A 130 -8.78 -6.84 -12.55
CA LYS A 130 -8.93 -5.66 -13.42
C LYS A 130 -10.10 -4.77 -12.98
N PHE A 131 -11.23 -5.39 -12.61
CA PHE A 131 -12.41 -4.67 -12.15
C PHE A 131 -12.15 -3.96 -10.81
N ILE A 132 -11.66 -4.69 -9.79
CA ILE A 132 -11.44 -4.11 -8.46
C ILE A 132 -10.37 -3.01 -8.46
N ARG A 133 -9.33 -3.13 -9.32
CA ARG A 133 -8.32 -2.07 -9.52
C ARG A 133 -8.90 -0.84 -10.21
N LYS A 134 -9.73 -1.04 -11.25
CA LYS A 134 -10.37 0.07 -11.98
C LYS A 134 -11.28 0.89 -11.07
N THR A 135 -11.93 0.24 -10.11
CA THR A 135 -12.86 0.86 -9.15
C THR A 135 -12.19 1.24 -7.83
N SER A 136 -10.90 0.96 -7.65
CA SER A 136 -10.16 1.13 -6.41
C SER A 136 -10.74 0.36 -5.20
N ILE A 137 -11.61 -0.60 -5.46
CA ILE A 137 -12.19 -1.48 -4.43
C ILE A 137 -11.11 -2.31 -3.74
N ASP A 138 -10.03 -2.65 -4.47
CA ASP A 138 -8.89 -3.38 -3.91
C ASP A 138 -8.25 -2.67 -2.69
N GLU A 139 -8.49 -1.39 -2.51
CA GLU A 139 -7.93 -0.60 -1.41
C GLU A 139 -8.83 -0.51 -0.17
N PHE A 140 -10.10 -0.98 -0.25
CA PHE A 140 -11.03 -0.92 0.88
C PHE A 140 -10.51 -1.58 2.17
N PRO A 141 -9.76 -2.71 2.15
CA PRO A 141 -9.16 -3.26 3.36
C PRO A 141 -8.22 -2.31 4.12
N GLN A 142 -7.76 -1.21 3.50
CA GLN A 142 -6.96 -0.19 4.18
C GLN A 142 -7.71 0.55 5.28
N PHE A 143 -9.06 0.54 5.29
CA PHE A 143 -9.83 1.06 6.42
C PHE A 143 -9.47 0.37 7.74
N ILE A 144 -9.03 -0.90 7.69
CA ILE A 144 -8.49 -1.61 8.86
C ILE A 144 -7.17 -0.95 9.32
N ASN A 145 -6.30 -0.54 8.40
CA ASN A 145 -5.06 0.17 8.75
C ASN A 145 -5.35 1.57 9.33
N VAL A 146 -6.38 2.26 8.82
CA VAL A 146 -6.82 3.54 9.39
C VAL A 146 -7.34 3.34 10.81
N LEU A 147 -8.16 2.33 11.06
CA LEU A 147 -8.68 2.02 12.40
C LEU A 147 -7.56 1.65 13.38
N LYS A 148 -6.56 0.87 12.93
CA LYS A 148 -5.34 0.58 13.71
C LYS A 148 -4.48 1.82 13.97
N GLY A 149 -4.70 2.91 13.24
CA GLY A 149 -3.91 4.14 13.34
C GLY A 149 -2.56 4.09 12.59
N GLU A 150 -2.38 3.12 11.73
CA GLU A 150 -1.22 2.97 10.84
C GLU A 150 -1.32 3.92 9.64
N MET A 151 -2.56 4.21 9.20
CA MET A 151 -2.90 5.13 8.12
C MET A 151 -3.91 6.20 8.58
N SER A 152 -4.16 7.16 7.72
CA SER A 152 -5.22 8.16 7.83
C SER A 152 -6.05 8.15 6.56
N LEU A 153 -7.32 8.63 6.62
CA LEU A 153 -8.16 8.79 5.43
C LEU A 153 -7.57 9.81 4.44
N VAL A 154 -6.81 10.78 4.97
CA VAL A 154 -6.13 11.81 4.20
C VAL A 154 -4.67 11.82 4.62
N GLY A 155 -3.80 11.39 3.72
CA GLY A 155 -2.37 11.31 3.94
C GLY A 155 -1.60 11.11 2.63
N PRO A 156 -0.27 11.18 2.65
CA PRO A 156 0.55 10.87 1.50
C PRO A 156 0.47 9.38 1.15
N ARG A 157 0.77 9.06 -0.11
CA ARG A 157 0.86 7.66 -0.55
C ARG A 157 1.89 6.89 0.30
N PRO A 158 1.55 5.70 0.82
CA PRO A 158 2.52 4.85 1.50
C PRO A 158 3.48 4.21 0.48
N TYR A 159 4.78 4.51 0.62
CA TYR A 159 5.83 4.00 -0.26
C TYR A 159 6.27 2.58 0.14
N LEU A 160 6.79 1.83 -0.84
CA LEU A 160 7.46 0.56 -0.58
C LEU A 160 8.84 0.81 0.06
N PRO A 161 9.35 -0.09 0.91
CA PRO A 161 10.71 0.03 1.44
C PRO A 161 11.80 0.15 0.36
N ARG A 162 11.59 -0.47 -0.80
CA ARG A 162 12.51 -0.39 -1.96
C ARG A 162 12.45 0.95 -2.72
N GLU A 163 11.43 1.77 -2.46
CA GLU A 163 11.22 3.09 -3.08
C GLU A 163 11.80 4.24 -2.21
N ILE A 164 12.58 3.92 -1.15
CA ILE A 164 13.18 4.95 -0.27
C ILE A 164 14.04 5.92 -1.06
N ASP A 165 14.87 5.41 -1.97
CA ASP A 165 15.78 6.22 -2.76
C ASP A 165 15.01 7.16 -3.71
N ASP A 166 13.84 6.72 -4.20
CA ASP A 166 12.95 7.53 -5.05
C ASP A 166 12.30 8.70 -4.26
N MET A 167 12.16 8.58 -2.93
CA MET A 167 11.64 9.65 -2.08
C MET A 167 12.63 10.79 -1.91
N GLY A 168 13.94 10.51 -1.98
CA GLY A 168 14.99 11.51 -1.92
C GLY A 168 14.86 12.48 -0.73
N SER A 169 14.98 13.76 -0.98
CA SER A 169 14.85 14.83 0.03
C SER A 169 13.43 14.99 0.59
N ALA A 170 12.40 14.42 -0.07
CA ALA A 170 11.02 14.46 0.42
C ALA A 170 10.73 13.44 1.52
N TYR A 171 11.60 12.45 1.74
CA TYR A 171 11.43 11.39 2.74
C TYR A 171 11.01 11.90 4.14
N PRO A 172 11.70 12.89 4.74
CA PRO A 172 11.34 13.39 6.08
C PRO A 172 9.96 14.02 6.13
N TYR A 173 9.53 14.70 5.07
CA TYR A 173 8.20 15.34 5.00
C TYR A 173 7.09 14.28 4.85
N ILE A 174 7.27 13.31 3.97
CA ILE A 174 6.31 12.24 3.72
C ILE A 174 6.12 11.39 4.98
N THR A 175 7.21 11.08 5.68
CA THR A 175 7.14 10.24 6.90
C THR A 175 6.81 11.01 8.17
N ALA A 176 6.71 12.34 8.14
CA ALA A 176 6.30 13.13 9.29
C ALA A 176 4.84 12.88 9.70
N VAL A 177 3.99 12.50 8.75
CA VAL A 177 2.56 12.25 8.92
C VAL A 177 2.21 10.79 8.65
N LYS A 178 0.96 10.38 8.96
CA LYS A 178 0.44 9.07 8.57
C LYS A 178 0.08 9.09 7.09
N PRO A 179 0.43 8.01 6.36
CA PRO A 179 -0.03 7.82 4.99
C PRO A 179 -1.55 7.67 4.91
#